data_d08f1c2c39f3ff2f219dba05ce3019bb
#
_entry.id   d08f1c2c39f3ff2f219dba05ce3019bb
#
_cell.length_a   1.000
_cell.length_b   1.000
_cell.length_c   1.000
_cell.angle_alpha   90.00
_cell.angle_beta   90.00
_cell.angle_gamma   90.00
#
_symmetry.space_group_name_H-M   'P 1'
#
loop_
_entity.id
_entity.type
_entity.pdbx_description
1 polymer ?
#
loop_
_entity_poly.entity_id
_entity_poly.type
_entity_poly.pdbx_seq_one_letter_code
_entity_poly.pdbx_strand_id
1 'polypeptide(L)'
;MQWRVKPVLPVSKLIGAVAVLALVAVFAEGDPVRWVLGGAVAAGLVAWALRDLLLPVRLSADADGVTVLTGLARRRHLPWSQIERVRVERTIRRGLRNELLEIDAGESIYQFGPHDLGAQPDDVVVQLSELRRTTA
;
A
#
# COMPACT_ATOMS: atom_id res chain seq x y z
N MET A 1 -6.54 -15.65 -4.20
CA MET A 1 -6.63 -14.27 -4.73
C MET A 1 -5.59 -13.39 -4.06
N GLN A 2 -4.96 -12.55 -4.85
CA GLN A 2 -3.94 -11.63 -4.35
C GLN A 2 -4.15 -10.24 -4.95
N TRP A 3 -3.96 -9.22 -4.14
CA TRP A 3 -4.00 -7.81 -4.58
C TRP A 3 -2.63 -7.18 -4.34
N ARG A 4 -2.13 -6.48 -5.33
CA ARG A 4 -0.76 -5.95 -5.34
C ARG A 4 -0.77 -4.44 -5.48
N VAL A 5 0.26 -3.81 -4.95
CA VAL A 5 0.52 -2.38 -5.18
C VAL A 5 0.71 -2.15 -6.69
N LYS A 6 0.11 -1.07 -7.20
CA LYS A 6 0.28 -0.70 -8.61
C LYS A 6 1.75 -0.40 -8.90
N PRO A 7 2.32 -0.94 -10.00
CA PRO A 7 3.74 -0.71 -10.32
C PRO A 7 4.09 0.75 -10.59
N VAL A 8 3.12 1.59 -10.88
CA VAL A 8 3.35 3.04 -11.08
C VAL A 8 3.87 3.72 -9.81
N LEU A 9 3.51 3.23 -8.62
CA LEU A 9 3.94 3.83 -7.36
C LEU A 9 5.45 3.70 -7.11
N PRO A 10 6.06 2.50 -7.14
CA PRO A 10 7.50 2.38 -6.98
C PRO A 10 8.29 3.05 -8.10
N VAL A 11 7.79 3.00 -9.34
CA VAL A 11 8.41 3.69 -10.47
C VAL A 11 8.42 5.20 -10.26
N SER A 12 7.30 5.79 -9.79
CA SER A 12 7.23 7.22 -9.47
C SER A 12 8.23 7.61 -8.40
N LYS A 13 8.41 6.80 -7.38
CA LYS A 13 9.39 7.04 -6.30
C LYS A 13 10.82 7.01 -6.81
N LEU A 14 11.15 6.09 -7.71
CA LEU A 14 12.47 6.01 -8.34
C LEU A 14 12.74 7.24 -9.22
N ILE A 15 11.78 7.68 -10.00
CA ILE A 15 11.88 8.90 -10.80
C ILE A 15 12.08 10.11 -9.88
N GLY A 16 11.36 10.19 -8.78
CA GLY A 16 11.52 11.24 -7.77
C GLY A 16 12.92 11.27 -7.17
N ALA A 17 13.50 10.09 -6.87
CA ALA A 17 14.86 9.98 -6.36
C ALA A 17 15.90 10.51 -7.36
N VAL A 18 15.76 10.14 -8.63
CA VAL A 18 16.64 10.64 -9.70
C VAL A 18 16.50 12.15 -9.87
N ALA A 19 15.28 12.68 -9.83
CA ALA A 19 15.03 14.11 -9.91
C ALA A 19 15.67 14.89 -8.76
N VAL A 20 15.59 14.39 -7.54
CA VAL A 20 16.23 14.99 -6.36
C VAL A 20 17.75 15.02 -6.52
N LEU A 21 18.36 13.91 -6.95
CA LEU A 21 19.81 13.85 -7.19
C LEU A 21 20.24 14.83 -8.29
N ALA A 22 19.47 14.94 -9.36
CA ALA A 22 19.74 15.89 -10.45
C ALA A 22 19.69 17.34 -9.96
N LEU A 23 18.68 17.68 -9.15
CA LEU A 23 18.57 19.04 -8.56
C LEU A 23 19.74 19.34 -7.63
N VAL A 24 20.15 18.39 -6.81
CA VAL A 24 21.31 18.55 -5.93
C VAL A 24 22.57 18.76 -6.75
N ALA A 25 22.77 17.98 -7.80
CA ALA A 25 23.93 18.12 -8.69
C ALA A 25 24.04 19.51 -9.31
N VAL A 26 22.88 20.12 -9.66
CA VAL A 26 22.84 21.44 -10.30
C VAL A 26 22.98 22.59 -9.28
N PHE A 27 22.32 22.48 -8.12
CA PHE A 27 22.16 23.59 -7.17
C PHE A 27 22.98 23.50 -5.91
N ALA A 28 23.68 22.39 -5.66
CA ALA A 28 24.47 22.22 -4.43
C ALA A 28 25.74 23.09 -4.38
N GLU A 29 26.27 23.48 -5.51
CA GLU A 29 27.45 24.37 -5.62
C GLU A 29 28.65 23.92 -4.75
N GLY A 30 28.81 22.59 -4.60
CA GLY A 30 29.88 22.04 -3.74
C GLY A 30 29.58 22.03 -2.25
N ASP A 31 28.39 22.43 -1.83
CA ASP A 31 27.98 22.40 -0.42
C ASP A 31 27.71 20.95 0.06
N PRO A 32 28.54 20.41 1.00
CA PRO A 32 28.37 19.05 1.45
C PRO A 32 27.04 18.82 2.19
N VAL A 33 26.48 19.83 2.85
CA VAL A 33 25.19 19.71 3.56
C VAL A 33 24.07 19.47 2.59
N ARG A 34 24.05 20.18 1.46
CA ARG A 34 23.04 19.98 0.40
C ARG A 34 23.13 18.60 -0.21
N TRP A 35 24.34 18.09 -0.44
CA TRP A 35 24.56 16.73 -0.92
C TRP A 35 24.08 15.68 0.07
N VAL A 36 24.34 15.85 1.35
CA VAL A 36 23.90 14.93 2.41
C VAL A 36 22.37 14.92 2.49
N LEU A 37 21.73 16.08 2.51
CA LEU A 37 20.27 16.18 2.57
C LEU A 37 19.60 15.57 1.35
N GLY A 38 20.06 15.91 0.16
CA GLY A 38 19.54 15.36 -1.09
C GLY A 38 19.75 13.86 -1.19
N GLY A 39 20.93 13.39 -0.81
CA GLY A 39 21.23 11.96 -0.77
C GLY A 39 20.35 11.19 0.21
N ALA A 40 20.08 11.77 1.39
CA ALA A 40 19.19 11.15 2.37
C ALA A 40 17.75 11.03 1.85
N VAL A 41 17.23 12.08 1.21
CA VAL A 41 15.89 12.05 0.61
C VAL A 41 15.81 11.00 -0.51
N ALA A 42 16.80 11.00 -1.41
CA ALA A 42 16.85 10.05 -2.51
C ALA A 42 16.96 8.60 -1.99
N ALA A 43 17.80 8.36 -1.00
CA ALA A 43 17.94 7.04 -0.38
C ALA A 43 16.63 6.58 0.27
N GLY A 44 15.90 7.46 0.93
CA GLY A 44 14.60 7.17 1.52
C GLY A 44 13.58 6.78 0.45
N LEU A 45 13.54 7.50 -0.67
CA LEU A 45 12.64 7.19 -1.79
C LEU A 45 12.99 5.85 -2.44
N VAL A 46 14.27 5.57 -2.64
CA VAL A 46 14.71 4.27 -3.19
C VAL A 46 14.37 3.13 -2.26
N ALA A 47 14.62 3.29 -0.95
CA ALA A 47 14.28 2.27 0.05
C ALA A 47 12.78 1.97 0.05
N TRP A 48 11.96 3.01 -0.03
CA TRP A 48 10.51 2.86 -0.09
C TRP A 48 10.06 2.15 -1.38
N ALA A 49 10.64 2.55 -2.53
CA ALA A 49 10.36 1.90 -3.80
C ALA A 49 10.76 0.42 -3.80
N LEU A 50 11.92 0.09 -3.23
CA LEU A 50 12.37 -1.30 -3.09
C LEU A 50 11.42 -2.12 -2.22
N ARG A 51 10.90 -1.54 -1.14
CA ARG A 51 9.88 -2.19 -0.31
C ARG A 51 8.64 -2.54 -1.12
N ASP A 52 8.15 -1.62 -1.93
CA ASP A 52 6.97 -1.85 -2.78
C ASP A 52 7.23 -2.90 -3.86
N LEU A 53 8.46 -2.98 -4.38
CA LEU A 53 8.84 -3.98 -5.38
C LEU A 53 9.06 -5.37 -4.77
N LEU A 54 9.63 -5.44 -3.56
CA LEU A 54 9.92 -6.70 -2.87
C LEU A 54 8.69 -7.27 -2.16
N LEU A 55 7.79 -6.41 -1.71
CA LEU A 55 6.57 -6.76 -0.98
C LEU A 55 5.33 -6.20 -1.70
N PRO A 56 5.08 -6.61 -2.96
CA PRO A 56 3.98 -6.03 -3.73
C PRO A 56 2.60 -6.50 -3.27
N VAL A 57 2.50 -7.71 -2.68
CA VAL A 57 1.22 -8.27 -2.24
C VAL A 57 0.87 -7.70 -0.87
N ARG A 58 -0.16 -6.85 -0.83
CA ARG A 58 -0.65 -6.22 0.40
C ARG A 58 -1.79 -7.00 1.04
N LEU A 59 -2.56 -7.68 0.23
CA LEU A 59 -3.73 -8.42 0.64
C LEU A 59 -3.83 -9.69 -0.18
N SER A 60 -4.06 -10.81 0.49
CA SER A 60 -4.37 -12.08 -0.17
C SER A 60 -5.50 -12.77 0.57
N ALA A 61 -6.29 -13.53 -0.15
CA ALA A 61 -7.41 -14.27 0.41
C ALA A 61 -7.47 -15.68 -0.16
N ASP A 62 -7.82 -16.63 0.69
CA ASP A 62 -7.99 -18.04 0.33
C ASP A 62 -9.18 -18.65 1.10
N ALA A 63 -9.33 -19.97 1.00
CA ALA A 63 -10.39 -20.68 1.69
C ALA A 63 -10.31 -20.57 3.23
N ASP A 64 -9.11 -20.41 3.78
CA ASP A 64 -8.88 -20.35 5.23
C ASP A 64 -9.10 -18.94 5.80
N GLY A 65 -8.93 -17.90 5.01
CA GLY A 65 -9.09 -16.53 5.47
C GLY A 65 -8.36 -15.53 4.62
N VAL A 66 -7.96 -14.43 5.25
CA VAL A 66 -7.30 -13.29 4.62
C VAL A 66 -5.94 -13.08 5.26
N THR A 67 -4.92 -12.86 4.43
CA THR A 67 -3.58 -12.48 4.88
C THR A 67 -3.33 -11.03 4.51
N VAL A 68 -2.98 -10.21 5.50
CA VAL A 68 -2.70 -8.79 5.32
C VAL A 68 -1.24 -8.48 5.60
N LEU A 69 -0.68 -7.55 4.83
CA LEU A 69 0.65 -7.02 5.09
C LEU A 69 0.51 -5.77 5.94
N THR A 70 1.07 -5.79 7.15
CA THR A 70 1.04 -4.67 8.08
C THR A 70 2.45 -4.15 8.34
N GLY A 71 2.57 -2.85 8.61
CA GLY A 71 3.86 -2.22 8.87
C GLY A 71 4.82 -2.32 7.70
N LEU A 72 6.10 -2.57 7.98
CA LEU A 72 7.14 -2.61 6.96
C LEU A 72 7.17 -3.94 6.19
N ALA A 73 7.01 -5.08 6.90
CA ALA A 73 7.12 -6.39 6.27
C ALA A 73 6.38 -7.49 7.02
N ARG A 74 5.50 -7.14 7.96
CA ARG A 74 4.78 -8.10 8.78
C ARG A 74 3.53 -8.60 8.07
N ARG A 75 3.39 -9.91 7.94
CA ARG A 75 2.19 -10.55 7.42
C ARG A 75 1.38 -11.11 8.57
N ARG A 76 0.07 -10.89 8.52
CA ARG A 76 -0.85 -11.43 9.52
C ARG A 76 -1.99 -12.16 8.82
N HIS A 77 -2.19 -13.43 9.20
CA HIS A 77 -3.29 -14.23 8.70
C HIS A 77 -4.51 -14.05 9.60
N LEU A 78 -5.65 -13.76 8.99
CA LEU A 78 -6.93 -13.59 9.68
C LEU A 78 -7.89 -14.66 9.18
N PRO A 79 -8.19 -15.69 9.99
CA PRO A 79 -9.24 -16.66 9.64
C PRO A 79 -10.58 -15.97 9.45
N TRP A 80 -11.43 -16.51 8.57
CA TRP A 80 -12.76 -15.92 8.32
C TRP A 80 -13.59 -15.76 9.60
N SER A 81 -13.38 -16.66 10.59
CA SER A 81 -14.05 -16.59 11.88
C SER A 81 -13.70 -15.35 12.70
N GLN A 82 -12.53 -14.75 12.48
CA GLN A 82 -12.08 -13.55 13.17
C GLN A 82 -12.49 -12.26 12.46
N ILE A 83 -12.89 -12.36 11.21
CA ILE A 83 -13.31 -11.20 10.42
C ILE A 83 -14.81 -10.94 10.67
N GLU A 84 -15.12 -9.82 11.30
CA GLU A 84 -16.49 -9.44 11.58
C GLU A 84 -17.18 -8.92 10.33
N ARG A 85 -16.52 -8.02 9.59
CA ARG A 85 -17.03 -7.50 8.33
C ARG A 85 -15.95 -6.92 7.43
N VAL A 86 -16.27 -6.87 6.16
CA VAL A 86 -15.48 -6.24 5.11
C VAL A 86 -16.37 -5.20 4.44
N ARG A 87 -15.92 -3.97 4.39
CA ARG A 87 -16.70 -2.88 3.80
C ARG A 87 -15.81 -1.87 3.09
N VAL A 88 -16.42 -1.03 2.28
CA VAL A 88 -15.77 0.15 1.71
C VAL A 88 -16.19 1.37 2.49
N GLU A 89 -15.21 2.08 3.03
CA GLU A 89 -15.43 3.37 3.65
C GLU A 89 -15.22 4.48 2.61
N ARG A 90 -16.23 5.31 2.42
CA ARG A 90 -16.19 6.42 1.47
C ARG A 90 -16.16 7.74 2.24
N THR A 91 -15.16 8.53 1.95
CA THR A 91 -15.01 9.87 2.54
C THR A 91 -14.86 10.89 1.42
N ILE A 92 -15.65 11.97 1.51
CA ILE A 92 -15.52 13.12 0.61
C ILE A 92 -14.87 14.24 1.40
N ARG A 93 -13.69 14.67 0.96
CA ARG A 93 -12.94 15.73 1.61
C ARG A 93 -12.47 16.72 0.55
N ARG A 94 -12.86 17.99 0.70
CA ARG A 94 -12.50 19.07 -0.24
C ARG A 94 -12.83 18.74 -1.70
N GLY A 95 -13.98 18.07 -1.94
CA GLY A 95 -14.40 17.67 -3.27
C GLY A 95 -13.68 16.42 -3.81
N LEU A 96 -12.73 15.84 -3.08
CA LEU A 96 -12.06 14.61 -3.45
C LEU A 96 -12.74 13.42 -2.79
N ARG A 97 -13.08 12.43 -3.61
CA ARG A 97 -13.66 11.18 -3.14
C ARG A 97 -12.54 10.21 -2.77
N ASN A 98 -12.54 9.74 -1.53
CA ASN A 98 -11.60 8.77 -1.04
C ASN A 98 -12.34 7.49 -0.62
N GLU A 99 -11.94 6.35 -1.20
CA GLU A 99 -12.54 5.05 -0.92
C GLU A 99 -11.46 4.13 -0.36
N LEU A 100 -11.74 3.51 0.80
CA LEU A 100 -10.84 2.59 1.47
C LEU A 100 -11.55 1.27 1.71
N LEU A 101 -10.88 0.16 1.43
CA LEU A 101 -11.32 -1.16 1.87
C LEU A 101 -11.00 -1.30 3.35
N GLU A 102 -12.00 -1.58 4.17
CA GLU A 102 -11.86 -1.78 5.60
C GLU A 102 -12.20 -3.23 5.95
N ILE A 103 -11.26 -3.90 6.62
CA ILE A 103 -11.45 -5.24 7.17
C ILE A 103 -11.48 -5.12 8.69
N ASP A 104 -12.63 -5.41 9.27
CA ASP A 104 -12.85 -5.35 10.72
C ASP A 104 -12.68 -6.74 11.32
N ALA A 105 -11.62 -6.91 12.09
CA ALA A 105 -11.30 -8.15 12.79
C ALA A 105 -11.64 -8.09 14.30
N GLY A 106 -12.49 -7.17 14.70
CA GLY A 106 -12.90 -6.98 16.09
C GLY A 106 -11.91 -6.15 16.91
N GLU A 107 -10.72 -6.68 17.16
CA GLU A 107 -9.67 -5.98 17.91
C GLU A 107 -8.88 -5.00 17.04
N SER A 108 -8.81 -5.26 15.75
CA SER A 108 -8.03 -4.47 14.81
C SER A 108 -8.82 -4.20 13.54
N ILE A 109 -8.60 -3.04 12.96
CA ILE A 109 -9.18 -2.63 11.70
C ILE A 109 -8.05 -2.39 10.71
N TYR A 110 -8.14 -3.01 9.53
CA TYR A 110 -7.16 -2.88 8.47
C TYR A 110 -7.77 -2.11 7.31
N GLN A 111 -7.06 -1.10 6.81
CA GLN A 111 -7.53 -0.24 5.73
C GLN A 111 -6.57 -0.30 4.55
N PHE A 112 -7.11 -0.42 3.35
CA PHE A 112 -6.36 -0.49 2.11
C PHE A 112 -6.94 0.47 1.08
N GLY A 113 -6.09 1.29 0.48
CA GLY A 113 -6.48 2.18 -0.62
C GLY A 113 -6.46 1.46 -1.98
N PRO A 114 -7.01 2.08 -3.04
CA PRO A 114 -6.97 1.52 -4.39
C PRO A 114 -5.55 1.25 -4.88
N HIS A 115 -4.60 2.06 -4.46
CA HIS A 115 -3.19 1.90 -4.84
C HIS A 115 -2.55 0.68 -4.18
N ASP A 116 -2.90 0.40 -2.93
CA ASP A 116 -2.41 -0.78 -2.21
C ASP A 116 -2.95 -2.08 -2.78
N LEU A 117 -4.19 -2.06 -3.26
CA LEU A 117 -4.86 -3.23 -3.81
C LEU A 117 -4.61 -3.44 -5.30
N GLY A 118 -4.24 -2.37 -6.02
CA GLY A 118 -4.19 -2.40 -7.48
C GLY A 118 -5.56 -2.61 -8.13
N ALA A 119 -6.64 -2.42 -7.39
CA ALA A 119 -8.02 -2.60 -7.81
C ALA A 119 -8.94 -1.66 -7.02
N GLN A 120 -10.15 -1.47 -7.51
CA GLN A 120 -11.15 -0.68 -6.78
C GLN A 120 -11.61 -1.42 -5.52
N PRO A 121 -11.73 -0.74 -4.37
CA PRO A 121 -12.19 -1.37 -3.13
C PRO A 121 -13.55 -2.07 -3.25
N ASP A 122 -14.48 -1.52 -4.02
CA ASP A 122 -15.80 -2.13 -4.25
C ASP A 122 -15.69 -3.52 -4.89
N ASP A 123 -14.82 -3.68 -5.88
CA ASP A 123 -14.60 -4.96 -6.55
C ASP A 123 -13.97 -5.98 -5.60
N VAL A 124 -13.03 -5.54 -4.77
CA VAL A 124 -12.37 -6.39 -3.79
C VAL A 124 -13.37 -6.88 -2.74
N VAL A 125 -14.25 -6.01 -2.25
CA VAL A 125 -15.30 -6.38 -1.30
C VAL A 125 -16.21 -7.48 -1.88
N VAL A 126 -16.61 -7.34 -3.13
CA VAL A 126 -17.44 -8.36 -3.80
C VAL A 126 -16.73 -9.70 -3.86
N GLN A 127 -15.48 -9.71 -4.28
CA GLN A 127 -14.67 -10.92 -4.40
C GLN A 127 -14.44 -11.59 -3.02
N LEU A 128 -14.12 -10.81 -2.00
CA LEU A 128 -13.94 -11.31 -0.64
C LEU A 128 -15.24 -11.88 -0.07
N SER A 129 -16.35 -11.23 -0.30
CA SER A 129 -17.66 -11.66 0.17
C SER A 129 -18.08 -12.98 -0.49
N GLU A 130 -17.82 -13.14 -1.77
CA GLU A 130 -18.08 -14.39 -2.50
C GLU A 130 -17.21 -15.52 -1.98
N LEU A 131 -15.92 -15.28 -1.78
CA LEU A 131 -14.99 -16.28 -1.26
C LEU A 131 -15.37 -16.71 0.15
N ARG A 132 -15.75 -15.77 1.00
CA ARG A 132 -16.23 -16.07 2.36
C ARG A 132 -17.51 -16.91 2.34
N ARG A 133 -18.43 -16.60 1.46
CA ARG A 133 -19.69 -17.34 1.33
C ARG A 133 -19.47 -18.76 0.86
N THR A 134 -18.57 -18.98 -0.10
CA THR A 134 -18.28 -20.32 -0.64
C THR A 134 -17.50 -21.21 0.32
N THR A 135 -16.81 -20.62 1.30
CA THR A 135 -15.99 -21.36 2.28
C THR A 135 -16.66 -21.52 3.65
N ALA A 136 -17.76 -20.81 3.86
CA ALA A 136 -18.50 -20.87 5.13
C ALA A 136 -19.36 -22.13 5.27
#